data_1f5d274053028877bf5c668d7cb2f47a
#
_entry.id   1f5d274053028877bf5c668d7cb2f47a
#
_cell.length_a   1.000
_cell.length_b   1.000
_cell.length_c   1.000
_cell.angle_alpha   90.00
_cell.angle_beta   90.00
_cell.angle_gamma   90.00
#
_symmetry.space_group_name_H-M   'P 1'
#
loop_
_entity.id
_entity.type
_entity.pdbx_description
1 polymer ?
#
loop_
_entity_poly.entity_id
_entity_poly.type
_entity_poly.pdbx_seq_one_letter_code
_entity_poly.pdbx_strand_id
1 'polypeptide(L)'
;SVGIVTDFTVHPFWESTFLDYYVIPDELLEHEMQKKGIAKKKLLPFGIPIREQFVKKNDPIEARKKLGIENIPTILIMMGSMGYGNIKKILAQIDTYPKDFQVLCVCGTNKKIKSVVDECEWNKKIYSYGFVDNVDVMMDAADFIITKPGGLTTSESLAKGLPMITMNPLPGQEDRNLNFLVNNGAAIMVNDTYPISEAINQMFACPWRVAMMEESVRHLGKPNATADLYNFCCAKV
;
A
#
# COMPACT_ATOMS: atom_id res chain seq x y z
N SER A 1 17.93 19.25 13.22
CA SER A 1 17.92 18.27 12.12
C SER A 1 16.91 17.16 12.39
N VAL A 2 16.12 16.78 11.36
CA VAL A 2 15.12 15.72 11.44
C VAL A 2 15.35 14.76 10.27
N GLY A 3 15.52 13.48 10.55
CA GLY A 3 15.55 12.42 9.54
C GLY A 3 14.20 11.76 9.41
N ILE A 4 13.82 11.37 8.19
CA ILE A 4 12.55 10.68 7.91
C ILE A 4 12.88 9.28 7.39
N VAL A 5 12.47 8.25 8.11
CA VAL A 5 12.56 6.86 7.68
C VAL A 5 11.37 6.57 6.77
N THR A 6 11.63 6.26 5.52
CA THR A 6 10.61 6.09 4.47
C THR A 6 10.30 4.63 4.12
N ASP A 7 10.78 3.69 4.93
CA ASP A 7 10.52 2.26 4.83
C ASP A 7 10.13 1.69 6.20
N PHE A 8 9.30 0.65 6.22
CA PHE A 8 8.87 -0.04 7.44
C PHE A 8 9.97 -0.96 7.98
N THR A 9 11.19 -0.46 8.02
CA THR A 9 12.39 -1.14 8.49
C THR A 9 13.44 -0.12 8.93
N VAL A 10 14.37 -0.56 9.77
CA VAL A 10 15.48 0.28 10.22
C VAL A 10 16.76 -0.11 9.47
N HIS A 11 17.14 0.71 8.48
CA HIS A 11 18.37 0.46 7.72
C HIS A 11 19.60 0.67 8.62
N PRO A 12 20.67 -0.15 8.49
CA PRO A 12 21.90 0.00 9.30
C PRO A 12 22.54 1.40 9.26
N PHE A 13 22.40 2.14 8.18
CA PHE A 13 22.95 3.51 8.07
C PHE A 13 22.44 4.48 9.13
N TRP A 14 21.26 4.23 9.72
CA TRP A 14 20.77 5.08 10.80
C TRP A 14 21.66 5.05 12.05
N GLU A 15 22.43 3.97 12.28
CA GLU A 15 23.40 3.87 13.38
C GLU A 15 24.51 4.93 13.29
N SER A 16 24.87 5.34 12.09
CA SER A 16 25.95 6.30 11.82
C SER A 16 25.45 7.74 11.72
N THR A 17 24.17 8.00 11.99
CA THR A 17 23.58 9.35 11.90
C THR A 17 23.48 10.00 13.28
N PHE A 18 23.72 11.33 13.34
CA PHE A 18 23.69 12.11 14.57
C PHE A 18 22.63 13.21 14.50
N LEU A 19 21.39 12.82 14.15
CA LEU A 19 20.28 13.77 14.02
C LEU A 19 19.67 14.07 15.39
N ASP A 20 18.97 15.20 15.46
CA ASP A 20 18.26 15.59 16.67
C ASP A 20 17.00 14.73 16.86
N TYR A 21 16.28 14.45 15.76
CA TYR A 21 15.05 13.65 15.75
C TYR A 21 14.97 12.72 14.54
N TYR A 22 14.19 11.63 14.69
CA TYR A 22 13.93 10.63 13.68
C TYR A 22 12.42 10.38 13.58
N VAL A 23 11.82 10.73 12.47
CA VAL A 23 10.44 10.33 12.14
C VAL A 23 10.48 8.88 11.68
N ILE A 24 9.72 8.03 12.33
CA ILE A 24 9.63 6.60 12.03
C ILE A 24 8.21 6.22 11.61
N PRO A 25 8.06 5.21 10.74
CA PRO A 25 6.77 4.77 10.21
C PRO A 25 5.76 4.36 11.27
N ASP A 26 6.23 3.71 12.35
CA ASP A 26 5.37 3.19 13.41
C ASP A 26 6.15 3.02 14.71
N GLU A 27 5.44 3.05 15.85
CA GLU A 27 6.01 2.78 17.18
C GLU A 27 6.60 1.38 17.30
N LEU A 28 6.16 0.41 16.53
CA LEU A 28 6.72 -0.94 16.50
C LEU A 28 8.20 -0.98 16.10
N LEU A 29 8.70 0.07 15.44
CA LEU A 29 10.12 0.20 15.09
C LEU A 29 10.98 0.85 16.19
N GLU A 30 10.38 1.39 17.26
CA GLU A 30 11.13 2.06 18.34
C GLU A 30 12.19 1.14 18.95
N HIS A 31 11.84 -0.11 19.23
CA HIS A 31 12.75 -1.06 19.85
C HIS A 31 13.98 -1.35 18.97
N GLU A 32 13.78 -1.49 17.67
CA GLU A 32 14.88 -1.69 16.72
C GLU A 32 15.77 -0.45 16.62
N MET A 33 15.19 0.75 16.58
CA MET A 33 15.95 2.01 16.59
C MET A 33 16.78 2.17 17.86
N GLN A 34 16.23 1.80 19.02
CA GLN A 34 16.96 1.85 20.29
C GLN A 34 18.13 0.87 20.33
N LYS A 35 17.99 -0.34 19.76
CA LYS A 35 19.10 -1.29 19.61
C LYS A 35 20.25 -0.73 18.76
N LYS A 36 19.95 0.20 17.87
CA LYS A 36 20.93 0.93 17.05
C LYS A 36 21.51 2.17 17.73
N GLY A 37 21.28 2.32 19.05
CA GLY A 37 21.84 3.41 19.85
C GLY A 37 21.06 4.73 19.77
N ILE A 38 19.91 4.77 19.11
CA ILE A 38 19.09 5.98 19.01
C ILE A 38 18.15 6.06 20.22
N ALA A 39 18.30 7.12 21.02
CA ALA A 39 17.51 7.28 22.23
C ALA A 39 16.00 7.46 21.92
N LYS A 40 15.12 6.81 22.69
CA LYS A 40 13.66 6.87 22.52
C LYS A 40 13.12 8.29 22.41
N LYS A 41 13.61 9.24 23.22
CA LYS A 41 13.17 10.66 23.18
C LYS A 41 13.42 11.40 21.87
N LYS A 42 14.23 10.82 20.97
CA LYS A 42 14.48 11.33 19.61
C LYS A 42 13.56 10.71 18.55
N LEU A 43 12.81 9.66 18.89
CA LEU A 43 11.95 8.94 17.97
C LEU A 43 10.57 9.60 17.92
N LEU A 44 10.08 9.83 16.72
CA LEU A 44 8.80 10.44 16.43
C LEU A 44 7.98 9.47 15.55
N PRO A 45 7.11 8.63 16.13
CA PRO A 45 6.34 7.62 15.38
C PRO A 45 5.13 8.25 14.66
N PHE A 46 5.38 9.31 13.89
CA PHE A 46 4.35 10.05 13.16
C PHE A 46 3.86 9.31 11.90
N GLY A 47 4.63 8.36 11.40
CA GLY A 47 4.37 7.74 10.11
C GLY A 47 5.20 8.35 8.97
N ILE A 48 5.17 7.69 7.82
CA ILE A 48 5.76 8.23 6.59
C ILE A 48 4.84 9.34 6.06
N PRO A 49 5.34 10.56 5.83
CA PRO A 49 4.53 11.65 5.29
C PRO A 49 3.89 11.29 3.95
N ILE A 50 2.60 11.50 3.85
CA ILE A 50 1.80 11.26 2.65
C ILE A 50 1.13 12.56 2.18
N ARG A 51 0.64 12.58 0.94
CA ARG A 51 -0.08 13.73 0.39
C ARG A 51 -1.44 13.89 1.08
N GLU A 52 -1.90 15.13 1.22
CA GLU A 52 -3.15 15.50 1.91
C GLU A 52 -4.38 14.74 1.37
N GLN A 53 -4.44 14.44 0.08
CA GLN A 53 -5.55 13.71 -0.54
C GLN A 53 -5.77 12.31 0.04
N PHE A 54 -4.76 11.70 0.67
CA PHE A 54 -4.89 10.37 1.31
C PHE A 54 -5.35 10.44 2.78
N VAL A 55 -5.43 11.63 3.38
CA VAL A 55 -5.87 11.80 4.77
C VAL A 55 -7.35 11.47 4.92
N LYS A 56 -8.17 11.94 3.97
CA LYS A 56 -9.61 11.73 4.00
C LYS A 56 -9.98 10.44 3.26
N LYS A 57 -10.72 9.56 3.95
CA LYS A 57 -11.38 8.43 3.32
C LYS A 57 -12.78 8.84 2.85
N ASN A 58 -13.08 8.64 1.58
CA ASN A 58 -14.40 8.84 1.04
C ASN A 58 -15.23 7.54 1.10
N ASP A 59 -16.54 7.67 0.98
CA ASP A 59 -17.42 6.52 0.84
C ASP A 59 -17.10 5.75 -0.44
N PRO A 60 -16.95 4.39 -0.40
CA PRO A 60 -16.60 3.59 -1.58
C PRO A 60 -17.60 3.71 -2.72
N ILE A 61 -18.90 3.84 -2.42
CA ILE A 61 -19.96 3.97 -3.44
C ILE A 61 -19.82 5.29 -4.18
N GLU A 62 -19.57 6.39 -3.43
CA GLU A 62 -19.34 7.70 -4.03
C GLU A 62 -18.03 7.75 -4.83
N ALA A 63 -16.99 7.05 -4.37
CA ALA A 63 -15.73 6.93 -5.09
C ALA A 63 -15.90 6.17 -6.41
N ARG A 64 -16.63 5.04 -6.40
CA ARG A 64 -16.98 4.28 -7.62
C ARG A 64 -17.79 5.13 -8.59
N LYS A 65 -18.76 5.89 -8.10
CA LYS A 65 -19.56 6.82 -8.91
C LYS A 65 -18.70 7.92 -9.56
N LYS A 66 -17.75 8.49 -8.82
CA LYS A 66 -16.80 9.48 -9.36
C LYS A 66 -15.92 8.91 -10.48
N LEU A 67 -15.56 7.64 -10.37
CA LEU A 67 -14.77 6.94 -11.38
C LEU A 67 -15.61 6.43 -12.57
N GLY A 68 -16.93 6.53 -12.51
CA GLY A 68 -17.83 6.01 -13.55
C GLY A 68 -17.83 4.48 -13.64
N ILE A 69 -17.58 3.78 -12.55
CA ILE A 69 -17.54 2.32 -12.47
C ILE A 69 -18.75 1.77 -11.69
N GLU A 70 -19.00 0.48 -11.81
CA GLU A 70 -20.13 -0.17 -11.17
C GLU A 70 -19.94 -0.27 -9.63
N ASN A 71 -21.04 -0.41 -8.91
CA ASN A 71 -21.00 -0.65 -7.47
C ASN A 71 -20.95 -2.16 -7.17
N ILE A 72 -19.84 -2.79 -7.56
CA ILE A 72 -19.52 -4.21 -7.31
C ILE A 72 -18.12 -4.29 -6.67
N PRO A 73 -17.71 -5.46 -6.12
CA PRO A 73 -16.37 -5.62 -5.55
C PRO A 73 -15.29 -5.17 -6.53
N THR A 74 -14.35 -4.38 -6.02
CA THR A 74 -13.36 -3.67 -6.83
C THR A 74 -11.95 -3.94 -6.34
N ILE A 75 -11.08 -4.39 -7.22
CA ILE A 75 -9.66 -4.62 -6.96
C ILE A 75 -8.85 -3.50 -7.59
N LEU A 76 -7.98 -2.86 -6.82
CA LEU A 76 -6.99 -1.94 -7.37
C LEU A 76 -5.67 -2.69 -7.62
N ILE A 77 -5.15 -2.64 -8.84
CA ILE A 77 -3.81 -3.17 -9.18
C ILE A 77 -2.89 -2.00 -9.49
N MET A 78 -1.83 -1.85 -8.68
CA MET A 78 -0.85 -0.79 -8.87
C MET A 78 0.55 -1.27 -8.48
N MET A 79 1.42 -1.48 -9.48
CA MET A 79 2.76 -2.05 -9.31
C MET A 79 3.87 -0.99 -9.35
N GLY A 80 3.60 0.17 -8.74
CA GLY A 80 4.49 1.33 -8.74
C GLY A 80 4.41 2.18 -10.02
N SER A 81 5.00 3.38 -9.99
CA SER A 81 4.89 4.39 -11.06
C SER A 81 5.39 3.93 -12.43
N MET A 82 6.34 2.99 -12.46
CA MET A 82 6.89 2.42 -13.69
C MET A 82 6.17 1.14 -14.15
N GLY A 83 5.11 0.70 -13.45
CA GLY A 83 4.36 -0.51 -13.80
C GLY A 83 5.24 -1.77 -13.78
N TYR A 84 6.04 -1.95 -12.73
CA TYR A 84 6.87 -3.15 -12.58
C TYR A 84 6.03 -4.40 -12.32
N GLY A 85 6.53 -5.53 -12.84
CA GLY A 85 5.88 -6.83 -12.64
C GLY A 85 5.06 -7.26 -13.86
N ASN A 86 4.66 -8.52 -13.86
CA ASN A 86 3.89 -9.09 -14.97
C ASN A 86 2.38 -8.89 -14.73
N ILE A 87 1.90 -7.64 -14.89
CA ILE A 87 0.49 -7.27 -14.70
C ILE A 87 -0.42 -8.17 -15.55
N LYS A 88 -0.04 -8.48 -16.80
CA LYS A 88 -0.80 -9.39 -17.67
C LYS A 88 -0.98 -10.76 -17.02
N LYS A 89 0.08 -11.34 -16.43
CA LYS A 89 0.02 -12.63 -15.74
C LYS A 89 -0.89 -12.56 -14.51
N ILE A 90 -0.83 -11.47 -13.76
CA ILE A 90 -1.70 -11.23 -12.60
C ILE A 90 -3.16 -11.21 -13.07
N LEU A 91 -3.47 -10.39 -14.06
CA LEU A 91 -4.82 -10.26 -14.61
C LEU A 91 -5.33 -11.60 -15.13
N ALA A 92 -4.55 -12.34 -15.91
CA ALA A 92 -4.94 -13.66 -16.43
C ALA A 92 -5.26 -14.68 -15.31
N GLN A 93 -4.55 -14.62 -14.18
CA GLN A 93 -4.79 -15.52 -13.04
C GLN A 93 -6.07 -15.16 -12.28
N ILE A 94 -6.39 -13.87 -12.13
CA ILE A 94 -7.60 -13.44 -11.41
C ILE A 94 -8.83 -13.43 -12.30
N ASP A 95 -8.68 -13.30 -13.62
CA ASP A 95 -9.75 -13.26 -14.60
C ASP A 95 -10.61 -14.54 -14.61
N THR A 96 -10.00 -15.66 -14.26
CA THR A 96 -10.67 -16.97 -14.17
C THR A 96 -11.42 -17.22 -12.86
N TYR A 97 -11.27 -16.31 -11.86
CA TYR A 97 -11.93 -16.50 -10.56
C TYR A 97 -13.47 -16.38 -10.69
N PRO A 98 -14.25 -17.30 -10.10
CA PRO A 98 -15.70 -17.42 -10.42
C PRO A 98 -16.56 -16.28 -9.88
N LYS A 99 -16.11 -15.53 -8.85
CA LYS A 99 -16.87 -14.43 -8.28
C LYS A 99 -16.85 -13.20 -9.20
N ASP A 100 -17.93 -12.47 -9.23
CA ASP A 100 -18.03 -11.21 -9.97
C ASP A 100 -17.31 -10.07 -9.25
N PHE A 101 -16.43 -9.37 -9.95
CA PHE A 101 -15.70 -8.18 -9.50
C PHE A 101 -15.18 -7.40 -10.71
N GLN A 102 -14.71 -6.19 -10.44
CA GLN A 102 -14.03 -5.34 -11.43
C GLN A 102 -12.63 -4.96 -10.97
N VAL A 103 -11.80 -4.53 -11.91
CA VAL A 103 -10.40 -4.21 -11.66
C VAL A 103 -10.07 -2.79 -12.14
N LEU A 104 -9.50 -1.99 -11.27
CA LEU A 104 -8.82 -0.75 -11.62
C LEU A 104 -7.32 -1.07 -11.79
N CYS A 105 -6.83 -1.05 -13.02
CA CYS A 105 -5.45 -1.42 -13.34
C CYS A 105 -4.63 -0.18 -13.70
N VAL A 106 -3.77 0.27 -12.77
CA VAL A 106 -2.89 1.44 -12.98
C VAL A 106 -1.53 0.96 -13.50
N CYS A 107 -1.28 1.19 -14.78
CA CYS A 107 -0.04 0.82 -15.47
C CYS A 107 1.08 1.87 -15.33
N GLY A 108 0.79 3.01 -14.70
CA GLY A 108 1.75 4.10 -14.53
C GLY A 108 2.27 4.65 -15.86
N THR A 109 3.55 4.89 -15.94
CA THR A 109 4.21 5.40 -17.16
C THR A 109 4.48 4.32 -18.22
N ASN A 110 4.15 3.06 -17.93
CA ASN A 110 4.43 1.93 -18.82
C ASN A 110 3.35 1.76 -19.90
N LYS A 111 3.50 2.51 -20.99
CA LYS A 111 2.59 2.46 -22.15
C LYS A 111 2.49 1.06 -22.79
N LYS A 112 3.58 0.26 -22.76
CA LYS A 112 3.57 -1.10 -23.34
C LYS A 112 2.65 -2.02 -22.54
N ILE A 113 2.74 -1.98 -21.21
CA ILE A 113 1.84 -2.78 -20.36
C ILE A 113 0.40 -2.34 -20.55
N LYS A 114 0.14 -1.03 -20.60
CA LYS A 114 -1.21 -0.52 -20.85
C LYS A 114 -1.78 -1.04 -22.17
N SER A 115 -1.04 -0.94 -23.28
CA SER A 115 -1.47 -1.46 -24.58
C SER A 115 -1.80 -2.96 -24.52
N VAL A 116 -0.93 -3.75 -23.86
CA VAL A 116 -1.17 -5.19 -23.69
C VAL A 116 -2.43 -5.49 -22.88
N VAL A 117 -2.73 -4.69 -21.86
CA VAL A 117 -3.97 -4.85 -21.07
C VAL A 117 -5.20 -4.49 -21.90
N ASP A 118 -5.12 -3.42 -22.67
CA ASP A 118 -6.22 -2.92 -23.54
C ASP A 118 -6.53 -3.86 -24.71
N GLU A 119 -5.54 -4.55 -25.26
CA GLU A 119 -5.65 -5.45 -26.40
C GLU A 119 -6.14 -6.86 -26.04
N CYS A 120 -6.10 -7.22 -24.74
CA CYS A 120 -6.58 -8.53 -24.30
C CYS A 120 -8.10 -8.52 -24.04
N GLU A 121 -8.75 -9.62 -24.39
CA GLU A 121 -10.12 -9.88 -23.96
C GLU A 121 -10.13 -10.50 -22.57
N TRP A 122 -10.92 -9.93 -21.67
CA TRP A 122 -11.03 -10.35 -20.27
C TRP A 122 -12.48 -10.74 -19.94
N ASN A 123 -12.65 -11.76 -19.09
CA ASN A 123 -13.97 -12.11 -18.56
C ASN A 123 -14.44 -11.08 -17.50
N LYS A 124 -13.49 -10.43 -16.81
CA LYS A 124 -13.76 -9.39 -15.81
C LYS A 124 -13.73 -8.00 -16.45
N LYS A 125 -14.47 -7.06 -15.86
CA LYS A 125 -14.35 -5.65 -16.24
C LYS A 125 -13.03 -5.10 -15.76
N ILE A 126 -12.11 -4.80 -16.68
CA ILE A 126 -10.81 -4.22 -16.40
C ILE A 126 -10.75 -2.80 -16.94
N TYR A 127 -10.63 -1.84 -16.05
CA TYR A 127 -10.41 -0.43 -16.38
C TYR A 127 -8.92 -0.15 -16.33
N SER A 128 -8.28 0.00 -17.48
CA SER A 128 -6.85 0.25 -17.56
C SER A 128 -6.54 1.75 -17.59
N TYR A 129 -5.60 2.16 -16.75
CA TYR A 129 -5.15 3.55 -16.65
C TYR A 129 -3.65 3.64 -16.87
N GLY A 130 -3.21 4.74 -17.48
CA GLY A 130 -1.81 5.12 -17.49
C GLY A 130 -1.38 5.72 -16.14
N PHE A 131 -0.55 6.77 -16.19
CA PHE A 131 -0.26 7.57 -15.01
C PHE A 131 -1.51 8.40 -14.63
N VAL A 132 -1.88 8.37 -13.36
CA VAL A 132 -3.06 9.07 -12.80
C VAL A 132 -2.66 9.85 -11.56
N ASP A 133 -3.41 10.90 -11.24
CA ASP A 133 -3.23 11.75 -10.06
C ASP A 133 -4.29 11.53 -8.98
N ASN A 134 -5.37 10.80 -9.30
CA ASN A 134 -6.50 10.51 -8.43
C ASN A 134 -6.46 9.11 -7.79
N VAL A 135 -5.25 8.62 -7.47
CA VAL A 135 -5.05 7.31 -6.82
C VAL A 135 -5.79 7.21 -5.49
N ASP A 136 -5.91 8.30 -4.76
CA ASP A 136 -6.67 8.38 -3.51
C ASP A 136 -8.15 7.98 -3.69
N VAL A 137 -8.79 8.44 -4.78
CA VAL A 137 -10.18 8.07 -5.12
C VAL A 137 -10.25 6.60 -5.55
N MET A 138 -9.24 6.10 -6.28
CA MET A 138 -9.19 4.69 -6.68
C MET A 138 -9.01 3.77 -5.46
N MET A 139 -8.21 4.17 -4.47
CA MET A 139 -8.06 3.45 -3.21
C MET A 139 -9.37 3.45 -2.40
N ASP A 140 -10.11 4.56 -2.38
CA ASP A 140 -11.41 4.64 -1.71
C ASP A 140 -12.47 3.75 -2.41
N ALA A 141 -12.38 3.58 -3.73
CA ALA A 141 -13.29 2.74 -4.52
C ALA A 141 -13.00 1.24 -4.40
N ALA A 142 -11.78 0.87 -4.03
CA ALA A 142 -11.32 -0.51 -3.97
C ALA A 142 -11.62 -1.18 -2.62
N ASP A 143 -11.85 -2.50 -2.64
CA ASP A 143 -11.98 -3.33 -1.45
C ASP A 143 -10.61 -3.81 -0.94
N PHE A 144 -9.66 -3.97 -1.84
CA PHE A 144 -8.26 -4.25 -1.54
C PHE A 144 -7.35 -3.89 -2.71
N ILE A 145 -6.06 -3.80 -2.44
CA ILE A 145 -5.05 -3.47 -3.45
C ILE A 145 -4.07 -4.64 -3.66
N ILE A 146 -3.72 -4.89 -4.92
CA ILE A 146 -2.61 -5.75 -5.31
C ILE A 146 -1.45 -4.84 -5.71
N THR A 147 -0.36 -4.91 -4.94
CA THR A 147 0.77 -3.99 -5.12
C THR A 147 2.10 -4.63 -4.71
N LYS A 148 3.19 -3.95 -4.96
CA LYS A 148 4.47 -4.23 -4.33
C LYS A 148 4.61 -3.41 -3.03
N PRO A 149 5.34 -3.91 -2.02
CA PRO A 149 5.39 -3.30 -0.69
C PRO A 149 6.37 -2.11 -0.61
N GLY A 150 6.21 -1.11 -1.48
CA GLY A 150 6.98 0.13 -1.44
C GLY A 150 6.48 1.06 -0.34
N GLY A 151 7.38 1.79 0.33
CA GLY A 151 7.06 2.60 1.52
C GLY A 151 5.89 3.58 1.32
N LEU A 152 5.89 4.38 0.23
CA LEU A 152 4.84 5.37 -0.01
C LEU A 152 3.48 4.73 -0.31
N THR A 153 3.40 3.78 -1.25
CA THR A 153 2.14 3.11 -1.58
C THR A 153 1.57 2.35 -0.37
N THR A 154 2.45 1.73 0.42
CA THR A 154 2.07 1.09 1.68
C THR A 154 1.45 2.09 2.66
N SER A 155 2.11 3.24 2.89
CA SER A 155 1.61 4.27 3.81
C SER A 155 0.29 4.88 3.34
N GLU A 156 0.13 5.11 2.04
CA GLU A 156 -1.11 5.59 1.43
C GLU A 156 -2.24 4.56 1.61
N SER A 157 -1.97 3.26 1.38
CA SER A 157 -2.94 2.17 1.57
C SER A 157 -3.35 2.01 3.03
N LEU A 158 -2.40 2.07 3.96
CA LEU A 158 -2.65 2.04 5.40
C LEU A 158 -3.51 3.22 5.85
N ALA A 159 -3.20 4.44 5.39
CA ALA A 159 -3.97 5.64 5.71
C ALA A 159 -5.40 5.57 5.17
N LYS A 160 -5.62 4.94 4.01
CA LYS A 160 -6.93 4.70 3.42
C LYS A 160 -7.66 3.50 4.05
N GLY A 161 -7.03 2.75 4.95
CA GLY A 161 -7.61 1.56 5.54
C GLY A 161 -7.85 0.44 4.52
N LEU A 162 -6.96 0.31 3.53
CA LEU A 162 -7.10 -0.60 2.39
C LEU A 162 -6.21 -1.83 2.57
N PRO A 163 -6.77 -3.05 2.76
CA PRO A 163 -6.01 -4.30 2.86
C PRO A 163 -5.17 -4.56 1.61
N MET A 164 -4.03 -5.21 1.79
CA MET A 164 -3.07 -5.41 0.71
C MET A 164 -2.84 -6.89 0.37
N ILE A 165 -2.75 -7.18 -0.92
CA ILE A 165 -2.07 -8.38 -1.44
C ILE A 165 -0.75 -7.90 -2.03
N THR A 166 0.37 -8.39 -1.51
CA THR A 166 1.69 -7.93 -1.90
C THR A 166 2.47 -9.02 -2.63
N MET A 167 3.19 -8.59 -3.66
CA MET A 167 3.98 -9.49 -4.49
C MET A 167 5.20 -8.79 -5.10
N ASN A 168 6.15 -9.59 -5.56
CA ASN A 168 7.33 -9.12 -6.29
C ASN A 168 8.09 -7.98 -5.58
N PRO A 169 8.45 -8.14 -4.28
CA PRO A 169 9.24 -7.14 -3.61
C PRO A 169 10.60 -7.00 -4.29
N LEU A 170 11.11 -5.78 -4.36
CA LEU A 170 12.51 -5.56 -4.71
C LEU A 170 13.39 -6.04 -3.55
N PRO A 171 14.45 -6.85 -3.85
CA PRO A 171 15.32 -7.38 -2.80
C PRO A 171 15.89 -6.28 -1.89
N GLY A 172 15.84 -6.54 -0.59
CA GLY A 172 16.37 -5.64 0.43
C GLY A 172 15.30 -4.82 1.14
N GLN A 173 14.96 -3.62 0.68
CA GLN A 173 14.03 -2.72 1.39
C GLN A 173 12.57 -3.21 1.31
N GLU A 174 12.11 -3.56 0.13
CA GLU A 174 10.71 -3.99 -0.05
C GLU A 174 10.45 -5.35 0.61
N ASP A 175 11.45 -6.26 0.66
CA ASP A 175 11.32 -7.51 1.43
C ASP A 175 11.07 -7.26 2.92
N ARG A 176 11.72 -6.25 3.48
CA ARG A 176 11.56 -5.89 4.89
C ARG A 176 10.21 -5.22 5.14
N ASN A 177 9.78 -4.33 4.24
CA ASN A 177 8.44 -3.75 4.29
C ASN A 177 7.37 -4.85 4.22
N LEU A 178 7.56 -5.83 3.33
CA LEU A 178 6.69 -7.00 3.22
C LEU A 178 6.61 -7.78 4.53
N ASN A 179 7.77 -8.09 5.14
CA ASN A 179 7.81 -8.80 6.41
C ASN A 179 7.07 -8.03 7.52
N PHE A 180 7.25 -6.71 7.59
CA PHE A 180 6.51 -5.87 8.53
C PHE A 180 5.00 -6.01 8.33
N LEU A 181 4.52 -5.85 7.11
CA LEU A 181 3.09 -5.89 6.79
C LEU A 181 2.44 -7.24 7.08
N VAL A 182 3.11 -8.33 6.69
CA VAL A 182 2.59 -9.70 6.89
C VAL A 182 2.58 -10.07 8.37
N ASN A 183 3.65 -9.77 9.11
CA ASN A 183 3.74 -10.06 10.54
C ASN A 183 2.74 -9.25 11.39
N ASN A 184 2.29 -8.10 10.89
CA ASN A 184 1.28 -7.26 11.54
C ASN A 184 -0.13 -7.44 10.93
N GLY A 185 -0.34 -8.45 10.09
CA GLY A 185 -1.66 -8.80 9.58
C GLY A 185 -2.26 -7.81 8.55
N ALA A 186 -1.47 -6.89 8.00
CA ALA A 186 -1.93 -5.87 7.06
C ALA A 186 -1.88 -6.31 5.58
N ALA A 187 -1.14 -7.39 5.29
CA ALA A 187 -0.99 -7.89 3.93
C ALA A 187 -0.98 -9.42 3.84
N ILE A 188 -1.36 -9.93 2.68
CA ILE A 188 -1.12 -11.30 2.24
C ILE A 188 0.05 -11.27 1.27
N MET A 189 1.07 -12.13 1.50
CA MET A 189 2.18 -12.28 0.58
C MET A 189 1.88 -13.34 -0.47
N VAL A 190 2.07 -12.99 -1.74
CA VAL A 190 1.99 -13.90 -2.88
C VAL A 190 3.39 -14.27 -3.35
N ASN A 191 3.61 -15.57 -3.54
CA ASN A 191 4.84 -16.14 -4.08
C ASN A 191 4.52 -17.45 -4.84
N ASP A 192 5.54 -18.20 -5.24
CA ASP A 192 5.35 -19.47 -5.98
C ASP A 192 4.64 -20.55 -5.14
N THR A 193 4.82 -20.54 -3.82
CA THR A 193 4.16 -21.48 -2.90
C THR A 193 2.73 -21.08 -2.56
N TYR A 194 2.46 -19.77 -2.52
CA TYR A 194 1.16 -19.19 -2.21
C TYR A 194 0.72 -18.27 -3.35
N PRO A 195 0.04 -18.83 -4.37
CA PRO A 195 -0.32 -18.10 -5.58
C PRO A 195 -1.42 -17.05 -5.34
N ILE A 196 -1.55 -16.11 -6.27
CA ILE A 196 -2.53 -15.02 -6.17
C ILE A 196 -3.98 -15.51 -6.13
N SER A 197 -4.28 -16.65 -6.74
CA SER A 197 -5.60 -17.28 -6.66
C SER A 197 -6.02 -17.58 -5.23
N GLU A 198 -5.09 -18.08 -4.39
CA GLU A 198 -5.36 -18.34 -2.98
C GLU A 198 -5.55 -17.05 -2.18
N ALA A 199 -4.74 -16.04 -2.46
CA ALA A 199 -4.89 -14.72 -1.83
C ALA A 199 -6.26 -14.09 -2.16
N ILE A 200 -6.66 -14.10 -3.42
CA ILE A 200 -7.98 -13.63 -3.89
C ILE A 200 -9.11 -14.44 -3.24
N ASN A 201 -8.95 -15.76 -3.18
CA ASN A 201 -9.95 -16.61 -2.52
C ASN A 201 -10.14 -16.23 -1.05
N GLN A 202 -9.07 -15.96 -0.32
CA GLN A 202 -9.18 -15.50 1.07
C GLN A 202 -9.88 -14.16 1.20
N MET A 203 -9.59 -13.21 0.31
CA MET A 203 -10.25 -11.89 0.34
C MET A 203 -11.74 -11.97 0.05
N PHE A 204 -12.19 -12.92 -0.77
CA PHE A 204 -13.59 -13.03 -1.14
C PHE A 204 -14.39 -14.07 -0.34
N ALA A 205 -13.76 -15.13 0.16
CA ALA A 205 -14.44 -16.25 0.80
C ALA A 205 -14.30 -16.26 2.34
N CYS A 206 -13.39 -15.45 2.91
CA CYS A 206 -13.11 -15.44 4.35
C CYS A 206 -13.37 -14.07 5.00
N PRO A 207 -14.64 -13.65 5.22
CA PRO A 207 -14.97 -12.32 5.76
C PRO A 207 -14.30 -12.00 7.10
N TRP A 208 -14.14 -12.99 7.98
CA TRP A 208 -13.46 -12.82 9.26
C TRP A 208 -12.00 -12.41 9.09
N ARG A 209 -11.31 -12.97 8.07
CA ARG A 209 -9.92 -12.62 7.80
C ARG A 209 -9.78 -11.20 7.24
N VAL A 210 -10.69 -10.82 6.35
CA VAL A 210 -10.75 -9.45 5.81
C VAL A 210 -10.96 -8.45 6.93
N ALA A 211 -11.90 -8.70 7.83
CA ALA A 211 -12.19 -7.85 9.00
C ALA A 211 -10.94 -7.68 9.89
N MET A 212 -10.20 -8.77 10.16
CA MET A 212 -8.95 -8.71 10.92
C MET A 212 -7.88 -7.87 10.18
N MET A 213 -7.76 -8.04 8.87
CA MET A 213 -6.82 -7.24 8.07
C MET A 213 -7.19 -5.76 8.08
N GLU A 214 -8.46 -5.43 7.92
CA GLU A 214 -8.94 -4.04 7.98
C GLU A 214 -8.68 -3.39 9.34
N GLU A 215 -8.81 -4.14 10.43
CA GLU A 215 -8.48 -3.68 11.77
C GLU A 215 -6.98 -3.40 11.90
N SER A 216 -6.13 -4.34 11.45
CA SER A 216 -4.68 -4.17 11.43
C SER A 216 -4.24 -2.96 10.59
N VAL A 217 -4.79 -2.82 9.40
CA VAL A 217 -4.49 -1.70 8.49
C VAL A 217 -4.90 -0.36 9.12
N ARG A 218 -6.06 -0.28 9.78
CA ARG A 218 -6.50 0.93 10.50
C ARG A 218 -5.60 1.27 11.67
N HIS A 219 -5.12 0.27 12.40
CA HIS A 219 -4.21 0.47 13.53
C HIS A 219 -2.84 1.00 13.09
N LEU A 220 -2.30 0.44 12.01
CA LEU A 220 -1.01 0.86 11.45
C LEU A 220 -1.08 2.16 10.64
N GLY A 221 -2.27 2.57 10.24
CA GLY A 221 -2.46 3.79 9.44
C GLY A 221 -2.11 5.06 10.19
N LYS A 222 -1.28 5.91 9.58
CA LYS A 222 -0.87 7.22 10.12
C LYS A 222 -1.30 8.35 9.15
N PRO A 223 -2.61 8.60 8.99
CA PRO A 223 -3.10 9.59 8.01
C PRO A 223 -2.59 11.01 8.29
N ASN A 224 -2.31 11.35 9.55
CA ASN A 224 -1.88 12.67 9.96
C ASN A 224 -0.35 12.87 9.93
N ALA A 225 0.44 11.90 9.44
CA ALA A 225 1.91 11.91 9.48
C ALA A 225 2.52 13.24 8.99
N THR A 226 2.01 13.81 7.89
CA THR A 226 2.50 15.08 7.34
C THR A 226 2.16 16.26 8.26
N ALA A 227 0.94 16.31 8.78
CA ALA A 227 0.51 17.38 9.69
C ALA A 227 1.28 17.33 11.03
N ASP A 228 1.47 16.13 11.59
CA ASP A 228 2.21 15.93 12.84
C ASP A 228 3.68 16.36 12.69
N LEU A 229 4.31 16.00 11.58
CA LEU A 229 5.67 16.44 11.27
C LEU A 229 5.74 17.97 11.11
N TYR A 230 4.80 18.56 10.36
CA TYR A 230 4.74 20.01 10.17
C TYR A 230 4.60 20.74 11.50
N ASN A 231 3.63 20.35 12.34
CA ASN A 231 3.39 20.95 13.64
C ASN A 231 4.60 20.82 14.57
N PHE A 232 5.26 19.65 14.56
CA PHE A 232 6.49 19.43 15.32
C PHE A 232 7.59 20.39 14.87
N CYS A 233 7.82 20.55 13.57
CA CYS A 233 8.83 21.46 13.05
C CYS A 233 8.53 22.92 13.42
N CYS A 234 7.28 23.37 13.29
CA CYS A 234 6.88 24.73 13.67
C CYS A 234 7.08 25.01 15.19
N ALA A 235 6.85 24.02 16.04
CA ALA A 235 7.04 24.16 17.48
C ALA A 235 8.53 24.20 17.93
N LYS A 236 9.47 23.91 17.02
CA LYS A 236 10.92 23.91 17.29
C LYS A 236 11.65 25.11 16.70
N VAL A 237 10.99 25.94 15.92
CA VAL A 237 11.47 27.22 15.41
C VAL A 237 11.10 28.34 16.37
#